data_f447644859432218dc352c96e40e7bdc
#
_entry.id   f447644859432218dc352c96e40e7bdc
#
_cell.length_a   1.000
_cell.length_b   1.000
_cell.length_c   1.000
_cell.angle_alpha   90.00
_cell.angle_beta   90.00
_cell.angle_gamma   90.00
#
_symmetry.space_group_name_H-M   'P 1'
#
loop_
_entity.id
_entity.type
_entity.pdbx_description
1 polymer ?
#
loop_
_entity_poly.entity_id
_entity_poly.type
_entity_poly.pdbx_seq_one_letter_code
_entity_poly.pdbx_strand_id
1 'polypeptide(L)'
;MKSKYIPPILYILFTLAALSGLGAESPLTAYTLDNGLDVLLMPLPGSDELSMGIVFKGGTEAQTSGNAGHFGLLEQLLFRGRASEPGEPEPAGALEALEASAFDGGVKTDRFAFAFSLSPGFLDQGLNTLSHLFSGLRLETALSDPSALSEAKNALLARMEAAVSEPEEIYEYALAKKLFSSAPWRLDAVGSEKTLREASGASLKALASRWLIPNNAALLMAGDFDPRVAKPLISAAFASWKKAEDPWKTPPSALPKPGVTRPTLMVYPDATQRKGYASLEMRYRGPDIGSPRFAAARLWAEMLSQSDSRLAKALAKAMPKNSASSTPKVRYQAMRSASWFSLSTTIVIGTLANPADAVLAFKEIVRGTEMYAMKTNPGYFSEIEYKNAKASFEEPPGHENSQLALSFLMDSWLLGGSKGFETGIKSIRALTSKDITSFADEYLMKNLEIVSIRLNPEDYAIKKKNFDSYGFELISPQNAFWWK
;
A
#
# COMPACT_ATOMS: atom_id res chain seq x y z
N MET A 1 -18.37 53.97 50.71
CA MET A 1 -18.41 54.16 49.25
C MET A 1 -17.24 53.37 48.64
N LYS A 2 -17.53 52.22 48.03
CA LYS A 2 -16.50 51.36 47.43
C LYS A 2 -16.54 51.56 45.93
N SER A 3 -15.48 52.15 45.36
CA SER A 3 -15.27 52.32 43.93
C SER A 3 -14.85 50.98 43.33
N LYS A 4 -15.59 50.50 42.33
CA LYS A 4 -15.26 49.32 41.51
C LYS A 4 -14.42 49.78 40.33
N TYR A 5 -13.16 49.37 40.31
CA TYR A 5 -12.29 49.43 39.12
C TYR A 5 -12.63 48.31 38.15
N ILE A 6 -12.96 48.68 36.93
CA ILE A 6 -13.11 47.77 35.76
C ILE A 6 -11.85 47.97 34.93
N PRO A 7 -11.05 46.91 34.66
CA PRO A 7 -9.90 47.05 33.78
C PRO A 7 -10.35 47.05 32.32
N PRO A 8 -9.69 47.80 31.43
CA PRO A 8 -10.03 47.82 30.01
C PRO A 8 -9.58 46.53 29.33
N ILE A 9 -10.54 45.93 28.59
CA ILE A 9 -10.31 44.82 27.71
C ILE A 9 -9.50 45.33 26.51
N LEU A 10 -8.24 44.85 26.43
CA LEU A 10 -7.36 45.13 25.32
C LEU A 10 -7.77 44.24 24.12
N TYR A 11 -8.49 44.84 23.16
CA TYR A 11 -8.73 44.21 21.86
C TYR A 11 -7.42 44.18 21.07
N ILE A 12 -6.76 43.02 21.01
CA ILE A 12 -5.68 42.77 20.05
C ILE A 12 -6.37 42.48 18.72
N LEU A 13 -6.40 43.48 17.86
CA LEU A 13 -6.70 43.30 16.44
C LEU A 13 -5.54 42.50 15.81
N PHE A 14 -5.77 41.23 15.58
CA PHE A 14 -4.95 40.46 14.61
C PHE A 14 -5.33 40.98 13.23
N THR A 15 -4.52 41.85 12.68
CA THR A 15 -4.51 42.13 11.24
C THR A 15 -3.97 40.88 10.56
N LEU A 16 -4.87 40.07 9.98
CA LEU A 16 -4.52 39.09 8.94
C LEU A 16 -3.91 39.89 7.78
N ALA A 17 -2.59 39.96 7.72
CA ALA A 17 -1.90 40.28 6.49
C ALA A 17 -2.11 39.09 5.55
N ALA A 18 -3.09 39.24 4.64
CA ALA A 18 -3.21 38.41 3.47
C ALA A 18 -1.94 38.60 2.61
N LEU A 19 -0.96 37.73 2.79
CA LEU A 19 0.09 37.52 1.80
C LEU A 19 -0.53 36.71 0.66
N SER A 20 -1.25 37.43 -0.20
CA SER A 20 -1.68 36.97 -1.49
C SER A 20 -0.47 36.88 -2.42
N GLY A 21 -0.19 35.67 -2.91
CA GLY A 21 0.29 35.48 -4.28
C GLY A 21 1.77 35.67 -4.54
N LEU A 22 2.57 34.76 -4.06
CA LEU A 22 3.64 34.19 -4.89
C LEU A 22 3.27 32.71 -4.96
N GLY A 23 3.06 32.18 -6.18
CA GLY A 23 2.81 30.76 -6.37
C GLY A 23 3.92 30.00 -5.68
N ALA A 24 3.58 29.34 -4.57
CA ALA A 24 4.52 28.45 -3.90
C ALA A 24 4.84 27.38 -4.96
N GLU A 25 6.04 27.45 -5.55
CA GLU A 25 6.56 26.34 -6.33
C GLU A 25 6.42 25.10 -5.45
N SER A 26 5.88 24.03 -6.02
CA SER A 26 5.78 22.75 -5.33
C SER A 26 7.17 22.45 -4.74
N PRO A 27 7.30 22.14 -3.44
CA PRO A 27 8.59 21.80 -2.85
C PRO A 27 9.23 20.58 -3.52
N LEU A 28 8.48 19.89 -4.36
CA LEU A 28 8.91 18.71 -5.08
C LEU A 28 9.76 19.08 -6.32
N THR A 29 11.01 18.62 -6.30
CA THR A 29 11.89 18.62 -7.49
C THR A 29 11.98 17.21 -8.05
N ALA A 30 11.73 17.04 -9.34
CA ALA A 30 11.87 15.76 -10.02
C ALA A 30 12.76 15.91 -11.26
N TYR A 31 13.69 14.97 -11.47
CA TYR A 31 14.56 14.90 -12.65
C TYR A 31 15.04 13.47 -12.87
N THR A 32 15.68 13.22 -14.01
CA THR A 32 16.21 11.89 -14.35
C THR A 32 17.71 12.01 -14.63
N LEU A 33 18.53 11.11 -14.10
CA LEU A 33 19.95 11.02 -14.38
C LEU A 33 20.20 10.38 -15.78
N ASP A 34 21.41 10.55 -16.32
CA ASP A 34 21.79 10.03 -17.65
C ASP A 34 21.65 8.50 -17.75
N ASN A 35 21.79 7.78 -16.62
CA ASN A 35 21.60 6.34 -16.55
C ASN A 35 20.11 5.93 -16.45
N GLY A 36 19.19 6.90 -16.45
CA GLY A 36 17.75 6.66 -16.41
C GLY A 36 17.15 6.56 -15.01
N LEU A 37 17.92 6.74 -13.92
CA LEU A 37 17.40 6.80 -12.56
C LEU A 37 16.57 8.07 -12.38
N ASP A 38 15.30 7.93 -12.05
CA ASP A 38 14.47 9.06 -11.63
C ASP A 38 14.88 9.52 -10.22
N VAL A 39 14.85 10.82 -9.98
CA VAL A 39 15.15 11.41 -8.67
C VAL A 39 14.00 12.34 -8.26
N LEU A 40 13.42 12.12 -7.10
CA LEU A 40 12.37 12.95 -6.52
C LEU A 40 12.83 13.48 -5.16
N LEU A 41 12.88 14.79 -5.02
CA LEU A 41 13.37 15.49 -3.85
C LEU A 41 12.27 16.37 -3.26
N MET A 42 11.96 16.19 -1.99
CA MET A 42 11.02 17.00 -1.22
C MET A 42 11.73 17.58 0.02
N PRO A 43 12.35 18.77 -0.10
CA PRO A 43 12.94 19.43 1.04
C PRO A 43 11.87 19.81 2.06
N LEU A 44 12.11 19.50 3.31
CA LEU A 44 11.28 19.85 4.47
C LEU A 44 12.16 20.58 5.50
N PRO A 45 12.40 21.88 5.31
CA PRO A 45 13.31 22.63 6.16
C PRO A 45 12.88 22.60 7.62
N GLY A 46 13.82 22.28 8.53
CA GLY A 46 13.58 22.15 9.96
C GLY A 46 13.04 20.80 10.39
N SER A 47 12.98 19.80 9.51
CA SER A 47 12.73 18.41 9.90
C SER A 47 13.93 17.85 10.65
N ASP A 48 13.70 17.15 11.75
CA ASP A 48 14.76 16.48 12.52
C ASP A 48 15.32 15.25 11.80
N GLU A 49 14.63 14.76 10.76
CA GLU A 49 15.00 13.57 10.02
C GLU A 49 15.12 13.84 8.52
N LEU A 50 16.00 13.08 7.88
CA LEU A 50 16.11 12.89 6.45
C LEU A 50 15.73 11.45 6.10
N SER A 51 14.63 11.27 5.40
CA SER A 51 14.21 9.98 4.85
C SER A 51 14.68 9.84 3.41
N MET A 52 15.24 8.69 3.07
CA MET A 52 15.67 8.37 1.70
C MET A 52 15.42 6.91 1.35
N GLY A 53 15.27 6.63 0.05
CA GLY A 53 15.06 5.27 -0.41
C GLY A 53 15.17 5.11 -1.91
N ILE A 54 15.35 3.86 -2.33
CA ILE A 54 15.27 3.45 -3.73
C ILE A 54 14.05 2.54 -3.89
N VAL A 55 13.26 2.81 -4.92
CA VAL A 55 12.10 2.02 -5.30
C VAL A 55 12.23 1.58 -6.76
N PHE A 56 11.94 0.31 -7.03
CA PHE A 56 11.86 -0.28 -8.35
C PHE A 56 10.41 -0.60 -8.70
N LYS A 57 10.02 -0.37 -9.94
CA LYS A 57 8.75 -0.90 -10.46
C LYS A 57 8.89 -2.40 -10.68
N GLY A 58 7.87 -3.17 -10.22
CA GLY A 58 7.91 -4.64 -10.29
C GLY A 58 7.48 -5.24 -8.96
N GLY A 59 8.22 -6.21 -8.45
CA GLY A 59 7.83 -6.95 -7.25
C GLY A 59 7.09 -8.23 -7.59
N THR A 60 6.14 -8.67 -6.75
CA THR A 60 5.52 -9.98 -6.96
C THR A 60 4.66 -10.07 -8.22
N GLU A 61 4.15 -8.97 -8.74
CA GLU A 61 3.42 -8.94 -10.03
C GLU A 61 4.29 -9.37 -11.20
N ALA A 62 5.62 -9.22 -11.09
CA ALA A 62 6.58 -9.64 -12.10
C ALA A 62 6.93 -11.14 -12.02
N GLN A 63 6.47 -11.83 -11.00
CA GLN A 63 6.70 -13.27 -10.81
C GLN A 63 5.87 -14.12 -11.77
N THR A 64 6.41 -15.30 -12.03
CA THR A 64 5.74 -16.43 -12.68
C THR A 64 5.53 -17.54 -11.64
N SER A 65 4.75 -18.56 -12.00
CA SER A 65 4.61 -19.75 -11.14
C SER A 65 5.94 -20.48 -10.85
N GLY A 66 6.95 -20.29 -11.72
CA GLY A 66 8.26 -20.94 -11.58
C GLY A 66 9.28 -20.17 -10.76
N ASN A 67 9.06 -18.86 -10.51
CA ASN A 67 9.96 -18.02 -9.73
C ASN A 67 9.26 -17.26 -8.59
N ALA A 68 8.11 -17.74 -8.16
CA ALA A 68 7.42 -17.19 -7.00
C ALA A 68 8.33 -17.23 -5.75
N GLY A 69 8.43 -16.10 -5.04
CA GLY A 69 9.31 -15.92 -3.88
C GLY A 69 10.73 -15.49 -4.21
N HIS A 70 11.14 -15.45 -5.49
CA HIS A 70 12.52 -15.05 -5.85
C HIS A 70 12.82 -13.58 -5.52
N PHE A 71 11.83 -12.66 -5.58
CA PHE A 71 12.02 -11.30 -5.08
C PHE A 71 12.25 -11.27 -3.57
N GLY A 72 11.54 -12.12 -2.80
CA GLY A 72 11.79 -12.27 -1.37
C GLY A 72 13.21 -12.79 -1.06
N LEU A 73 13.73 -13.72 -1.87
CA LEU A 73 15.12 -14.15 -1.75
C LEU A 73 16.10 -13.01 -2.05
N LEU A 74 15.84 -12.19 -3.07
CA LEU A 74 16.67 -11.01 -3.36
C LEU A 74 16.64 -10.01 -2.19
N GLU A 75 15.48 -9.80 -1.57
CA GLU A 75 15.36 -8.96 -0.38
C GLU A 75 16.26 -9.46 0.75
N GLN A 76 16.20 -10.76 1.08
CA GLN A 76 17.03 -11.35 2.12
C GLN A 76 18.52 -11.19 1.82
N LEU A 77 18.93 -11.46 0.58
CA LEU A 77 20.35 -11.40 0.18
C LEU A 77 20.90 -9.97 0.17
N LEU A 78 20.10 -8.99 -0.29
CA LEU A 78 20.58 -7.63 -0.44
C LEU A 78 20.55 -6.84 0.88
N PHE A 79 19.55 -7.07 1.73
CA PHE A 79 19.35 -6.24 2.92
C PHE A 79 19.80 -6.93 4.21
N ARG A 80 19.85 -8.25 4.23
CA ARG A 80 20.27 -9.06 5.39
C ARG A 80 21.51 -9.91 5.11
N GLY A 81 22.07 -9.82 3.91
CA GLY A 81 23.26 -10.56 3.51
C GLY A 81 24.53 -9.99 4.12
N ARG A 82 25.61 -10.81 4.05
CA ARG A 82 26.95 -10.46 4.54
C ARG A 82 27.59 -9.32 3.74
N ALA A 83 28.61 -8.72 4.32
CA ALA A 83 29.46 -7.74 3.63
C ALA A 83 30.02 -8.29 2.30
N SER A 84 30.14 -7.41 1.31
CA SER A 84 30.65 -7.79 -0.02
C SER A 84 32.16 -8.02 -0.03
N GLU A 85 32.89 -7.28 0.82
CA GLU A 85 34.34 -7.37 0.92
C GLU A 85 34.79 -7.41 2.40
N PRO A 86 35.97 -7.99 2.70
CA PRO A 86 36.53 -7.94 4.05
C PRO A 86 36.72 -6.50 4.52
N GLY A 87 36.07 -6.15 5.63
CA GLY A 87 36.15 -4.81 6.23
C GLY A 87 34.99 -3.87 5.86
N GLU A 88 34.14 -4.22 4.92
CA GLU A 88 32.87 -3.52 4.70
C GLU A 88 31.84 -3.95 5.76
N PRO A 89 31.02 -3.01 6.28
CA PRO A 89 29.92 -3.39 7.15
C PRO A 89 28.84 -4.14 6.35
N GLU A 90 28.21 -5.09 6.99
CA GLU A 90 26.95 -5.64 6.49
C GLU A 90 25.92 -4.52 6.35
N PRO A 91 24.91 -4.63 5.46
CA PRO A 91 23.92 -3.57 5.26
C PRO A 91 23.25 -3.11 6.57
N ALA A 92 22.93 -4.05 7.46
CA ALA A 92 22.38 -3.73 8.77
C ALA A 92 23.38 -2.95 9.63
N GLY A 93 24.67 -3.34 9.65
CA GLY A 93 25.72 -2.63 10.37
C GLY A 93 26.03 -1.25 9.79
N ALA A 94 25.91 -1.07 8.45
CA ALA A 94 26.05 0.23 7.83
C ALA A 94 24.92 1.19 8.27
N LEU A 95 23.68 0.71 8.37
CA LEU A 95 22.55 1.49 8.88
C LEU A 95 22.70 1.79 10.38
N GLU A 96 23.14 0.82 11.18
CA GLU A 96 23.40 1.02 12.61
C GLU A 96 24.47 2.08 12.85
N ALA A 97 25.55 2.09 12.07
CA ALA A 97 26.61 3.10 12.14
C ALA A 97 26.12 4.52 11.79
N LEU A 98 25.03 4.65 11.03
CA LEU A 98 24.39 5.92 10.69
C LEU A 98 23.24 6.27 11.65
N GLU A 99 23.02 5.47 12.70
CA GLU A 99 21.85 5.57 13.58
C GLU A 99 20.54 5.59 12.76
N ALA A 100 20.54 4.92 11.62
CA ALA A 100 19.43 4.93 10.68
C ALA A 100 18.34 3.92 11.07
N SER A 101 17.10 4.29 10.85
CA SER A 101 15.91 3.43 11.04
C SER A 101 15.30 3.04 9.73
N ALA A 102 15.31 1.75 9.36
CA ALA A 102 14.56 1.26 8.21
C ALA A 102 13.05 1.27 8.51
N PHE A 103 12.22 1.77 7.57
CA PHE A 103 10.78 1.91 7.82
C PHE A 103 9.88 1.38 6.69
N ASP A 104 10.22 1.59 5.43
CA ASP A 104 9.44 1.06 4.30
C ASP A 104 10.38 0.38 3.31
N GLY A 105 10.23 -0.91 3.18
CA GLY A 105 11.13 -1.71 2.35
C GLY A 105 10.53 -3.05 2.01
N GLY A 106 11.32 -3.82 1.27
CA GLY A 106 10.98 -5.18 0.87
C GLY A 106 10.16 -5.27 -0.39
N VAL A 107 9.59 -6.45 -0.58
CA VAL A 107 8.81 -6.82 -1.75
C VAL A 107 7.33 -6.61 -1.50
N LYS A 108 6.70 -5.77 -2.34
CA LYS A 108 5.24 -5.65 -2.44
C LYS A 108 4.80 -6.12 -3.83
N THR A 109 3.50 -6.06 -4.11
CA THR A 109 2.99 -6.54 -5.39
C THR A 109 3.56 -5.76 -6.57
N ASP A 110 3.58 -4.44 -6.48
CA ASP A 110 3.93 -3.51 -7.56
C ASP A 110 5.34 -2.92 -7.47
N ARG A 111 6.06 -3.22 -6.38
CA ARG A 111 7.36 -2.62 -6.10
C ARG A 111 8.30 -3.53 -5.32
N PHE A 112 9.58 -3.27 -5.49
CA PHE A 112 10.66 -3.65 -4.62
C PHE A 112 11.30 -2.35 -4.12
N ALA A 113 11.41 -2.16 -2.82
CA ALA A 113 11.86 -0.90 -2.24
C ALA A 113 12.81 -1.11 -1.07
N PHE A 114 13.64 -0.11 -0.80
CA PHE A 114 14.44 0.00 0.40
C PHE A 114 14.47 1.46 0.85
N ALA A 115 14.03 1.72 2.07
CA ALA A 115 13.95 3.07 2.60
C ALA A 115 14.31 3.11 4.09
N PHE A 116 14.99 4.18 4.50
CA PHE A 116 15.38 4.44 5.87
C PHE A 116 15.40 5.93 6.16
N SER A 117 15.36 6.26 7.45
CA SER A 117 15.54 7.61 7.97
C SER A 117 16.83 7.70 8.75
N LEU A 118 17.46 8.87 8.69
CA LEU A 118 18.68 9.18 9.42
C LEU A 118 18.73 10.68 9.78
N SER A 119 19.71 11.10 10.57
CA SER A 119 19.94 12.52 10.82
C SER A 119 20.39 13.22 9.52
N PRO A 120 19.91 14.45 9.25
CA PRO A 120 20.27 15.23 8.05
C PRO A 120 21.77 15.39 7.81
N GLY A 121 22.58 15.38 8.88
CA GLY A 121 24.03 15.45 8.81
C GLY A 121 24.73 14.29 8.11
N PHE A 122 24.02 13.16 7.92
CA PHE A 122 24.54 11.94 7.27
C PHE A 122 24.09 11.79 5.81
N LEU A 123 23.70 12.89 5.15
CA LEU A 123 23.22 12.87 3.74
C LEU A 123 24.16 12.10 2.80
N ASP A 124 25.46 12.43 2.80
CA ASP A 124 26.44 11.80 1.89
C ASP A 124 26.62 10.32 2.19
N GLN A 125 26.78 9.97 3.46
CA GLN A 125 26.91 8.58 3.90
C GLN A 125 25.65 7.75 3.58
N GLY A 126 24.45 8.32 3.75
CA GLY A 126 23.20 7.68 3.38
C GLY A 126 23.08 7.40 1.87
N LEU A 127 23.48 8.37 1.04
CA LEU A 127 23.51 8.20 -0.41
C LEU A 127 24.53 7.13 -0.83
N ASN A 128 25.71 7.12 -0.22
CA ASN A 128 26.72 6.11 -0.49
C ASN A 128 26.24 4.71 -0.07
N THR A 129 25.57 4.58 1.08
CA THR A 129 24.95 3.30 1.51
C THR A 129 23.93 2.80 0.51
N LEU A 130 23.01 3.67 0.04
CA LEU A 130 22.02 3.28 -0.98
C LEU A 130 22.68 2.86 -2.30
N SER A 131 23.65 3.65 -2.79
CA SER A 131 24.31 3.34 -4.06
C SER A 131 25.07 2.03 -3.98
N HIS A 132 25.71 1.76 -2.85
CA HIS A 132 26.47 0.51 -2.62
C HIS A 132 25.56 -0.72 -2.61
N LEU A 133 24.37 -0.65 -2.00
CA LEU A 133 23.42 -1.78 -1.97
C LEU A 133 23.04 -2.29 -3.36
N PHE A 134 23.00 -1.39 -4.36
CA PHE A 134 22.61 -1.71 -5.73
C PHE A 134 23.78 -1.67 -6.71
N SER A 135 25.02 -1.56 -6.22
CA SER A 135 26.21 -1.68 -7.07
C SER A 135 26.34 -3.09 -7.66
N GLY A 136 26.85 -3.17 -8.89
CA GLY A 136 27.03 -4.46 -9.57
C GLY A 136 27.89 -5.45 -8.79
N LEU A 137 28.92 -4.97 -8.09
CA LEU A 137 29.82 -5.80 -7.27
C LEU A 137 29.08 -6.43 -6.08
N ARG A 138 28.33 -5.64 -5.34
CA ARG A 138 27.53 -6.14 -4.20
C ARG A 138 26.51 -7.18 -4.63
N LEU A 139 25.76 -6.89 -5.69
CA LEU A 139 24.80 -7.84 -6.25
C LEU A 139 25.46 -9.16 -6.66
N GLU A 140 26.61 -9.10 -7.32
CA GLU A 140 27.32 -10.27 -7.77
C GLU A 140 27.84 -11.11 -6.60
N THR A 141 28.39 -10.48 -5.57
CA THR A 141 28.89 -11.17 -4.37
C THR A 141 27.76 -11.82 -3.60
N ALA A 142 26.67 -11.08 -3.31
CA ALA A 142 25.52 -11.60 -2.58
C ALA A 142 24.85 -12.80 -3.28
N LEU A 143 24.75 -12.74 -4.61
CA LEU A 143 24.12 -13.81 -5.41
C LEU A 143 25.05 -15.00 -5.69
N SER A 144 26.35 -14.87 -5.47
CA SER A 144 27.35 -15.92 -5.68
C SER A 144 27.69 -16.70 -4.41
N ASP A 145 27.21 -16.27 -3.24
CA ASP A 145 27.45 -16.98 -1.95
C ASP A 145 26.39 -18.07 -1.71
N PRO A 146 26.75 -19.36 -1.79
CA PRO A 146 25.82 -20.47 -1.55
C PRO A 146 25.30 -20.53 -0.10
N SER A 147 26.11 -20.07 0.88
CA SER A 147 25.71 -20.05 2.29
C SER A 147 24.64 -19.00 2.52
N ALA A 148 24.86 -17.77 2.03
CA ALA A 148 23.87 -16.70 2.11
C ALA A 148 22.54 -17.08 1.42
N LEU A 149 22.62 -17.74 0.25
CA LEU A 149 21.43 -18.24 -0.44
C LEU A 149 20.68 -19.31 0.38
N SER A 150 21.43 -20.22 1.01
CA SER A 150 20.83 -21.23 1.89
C SER A 150 20.13 -20.60 3.10
N GLU A 151 20.77 -19.63 3.74
CA GLU A 151 20.20 -18.87 4.85
C GLU A 151 18.93 -18.11 4.43
N ALA A 152 18.96 -17.43 3.28
CA ALA A 152 17.81 -16.72 2.73
C ALA A 152 16.61 -17.66 2.44
N LYS A 153 16.88 -18.85 1.86
CA LYS A 153 15.85 -19.88 1.65
C LYS A 153 15.23 -20.33 2.97
N ASN A 154 16.07 -20.65 3.97
CA ASN A 154 15.60 -21.07 5.27
C ASN A 154 14.76 -19.99 5.97
N ALA A 155 15.14 -18.72 5.84
CA ALA A 155 14.37 -17.60 6.39
C ALA A 155 12.97 -17.49 5.77
N LEU A 156 12.85 -17.65 4.44
CA LEU A 156 11.53 -17.61 3.78
C LEU A 156 10.69 -18.86 4.07
N LEU A 157 11.31 -20.03 4.17
CA LEU A 157 10.60 -21.26 4.59
C LEU A 157 10.05 -21.12 6.01
N ALA A 158 10.85 -20.59 6.93
CA ALA A 158 10.39 -20.31 8.29
C ALA A 158 9.24 -19.27 8.32
N ARG A 159 9.31 -18.25 7.46
CA ARG A 159 8.21 -17.27 7.29
C ARG A 159 6.95 -17.93 6.77
N MET A 160 7.03 -18.87 5.82
CA MET A 160 5.88 -19.66 5.35
C MET A 160 5.26 -20.47 6.48
N GLU A 161 6.06 -21.11 7.33
CA GLU A 161 5.58 -21.86 8.47
C GLU A 161 4.90 -20.97 9.51
N ALA A 162 5.49 -19.80 9.79
CA ALA A 162 4.90 -18.82 10.71
C ALA A 162 3.55 -18.30 10.22
N ALA A 163 3.45 -17.95 8.92
CA ALA A 163 2.24 -17.41 8.31
C ALA A 163 1.01 -18.30 8.50
N VAL A 164 1.21 -19.63 8.57
CA VAL A 164 0.11 -20.59 8.74
C VAL A 164 -0.55 -20.52 10.13
N SER A 165 0.14 -19.91 11.09
CA SER A 165 -0.32 -19.74 12.45
C SER A 165 -0.78 -18.32 12.77
N GLU A 166 -0.54 -17.36 11.85
CA GLU A 166 -0.88 -15.96 12.03
C GLU A 166 -2.29 -15.65 11.50
N PRO A 167 -3.26 -15.28 12.37
CA PRO A 167 -4.65 -15.08 11.97
C PRO A 167 -4.85 -14.07 10.85
N GLU A 168 -4.09 -12.97 10.85
CA GLU A 168 -4.19 -11.95 9.80
C GLU A 168 -3.69 -12.48 8.45
N GLU A 169 -2.58 -13.20 8.44
CA GLU A 169 -2.03 -13.83 7.23
C GLU A 169 -3.00 -14.86 6.64
N ILE A 170 -3.56 -15.75 7.49
CA ILE A 170 -4.57 -16.73 7.07
C ILE A 170 -5.75 -16.03 6.36
N TYR A 171 -6.25 -14.96 6.96
CA TYR A 171 -7.37 -14.22 6.42
C TYR A 171 -7.03 -13.53 5.09
N GLU A 172 -5.94 -12.77 5.05
CA GLU A 172 -5.52 -12.04 3.85
C GLU A 172 -5.19 -12.97 2.69
N TYR A 173 -4.47 -14.09 2.92
CA TYR A 173 -4.18 -15.09 1.90
C TYR A 173 -5.45 -15.75 1.35
N ALA A 174 -6.41 -16.08 2.21
CA ALA A 174 -7.69 -16.66 1.77
C ALA A 174 -8.46 -15.73 0.84
N LEU A 175 -8.57 -14.44 1.21
CA LEU A 175 -9.26 -13.44 0.38
C LEU A 175 -8.49 -13.16 -0.92
N ALA A 176 -7.17 -13.03 -0.86
CA ALA A 176 -6.33 -12.82 -2.04
C ALA A 176 -6.41 -14.00 -3.02
N LYS A 177 -6.27 -15.23 -2.53
CA LYS A 177 -6.43 -16.47 -3.32
C LYS A 177 -7.80 -16.55 -3.98
N LYS A 178 -8.85 -16.15 -3.29
CA LYS A 178 -10.21 -16.16 -3.83
C LYS A 178 -10.41 -15.08 -4.89
N LEU A 179 -9.91 -13.86 -4.62
CA LEU A 179 -10.04 -12.71 -5.52
C LEU A 179 -9.19 -12.87 -6.79
N PHE A 180 -8.01 -13.51 -6.69
CA PHE A 180 -7.02 -13.65 -7.75
C PHE A 180 -6.68 -15.13 -8.03
N SER A 181 -7.68 -15.98 -8.07
CA SER A 181 -7.55 -17.44 -8.14
C SER A 181 -6.67 -17.98 -9.29
N SER A 182 -6.54 -17.22 -10.38
CA SER A 182 -5.79 -17.65 -11.57
C SER A 182 -4.27 -17.45 -11.47
N ALA A 183 -3.80 -16.57 -10.60
CA ALA A 183 -2.38 -16.27 -10.44
C ALA A 183 -2.05 -15.80 -9.00
N PRO A 184 -2.39 -16.58 -7.98
CA PRO A 184 -2.26 -16.15 -6.58
C PRO A 184 -0.80 -15.89 -6.17
N TRP A 185 0.18 -16.56 -6.79
CA TRP A 185 1.62 -16.33 -6.56
C TRP A 185 2.08 -14.90 -6.88
N ARG A 186 1.31 -14.15 -7.68
CA ARG A 186 1.61 -12.74 -8.02
C ARG A 186 1.31 -11.76 -6.89
N LEU A 187 0.74 -12.21 -5.80
CA LEU A 187 0.46 -11.40 -4.62
C LEU A 187 1.35 -11.78 -3.43
N ASP A 188 2.22 -12.77 -3.62
CA ASP A 188 2.96 -13.40 -2.54
C ASP A 188 4.47 -13.25 -2.74
N ALA A 189 5.12 -12.58 -1.79
CA ALA A 189 6.57 -12.41 -1.77
C ALA A 189 7.33 -13.64 -1.25
N VAL A 190 6.65 -14.56 -0.57
CA VAL A 190 7.27 -15.73 0.05
C VAL A 190 7.43 -16.88 -0.93
N GLY A 191 6.45 -17.09 -1.80
CA GLY A 191 6.50 -18.14 -2.82
C GLY A 191 6.01 -19.50 -2.35
N SER A 192 6.62 -20.58 -2.84
CA SER A 192 6.33 -21.96 -2.43
C SER A 192 7.62 -22.68 -2.05
N GLU A 193 7.51 -23.74 -1.24
CA GLU A 193 8.67 -24.56 -0.88
C GLU A 193 9.44 -25.05 -2.12
N LYS A 194 8.71 -25.48 -3.17
CA LYS A 194 9.31 -25.92 -4.42
C LYS A 194 10.15 -24.82 -5.08
N THR A 195 9.55 -23.64 -5.31
CA THR A 195 10.23 -22.53 -6.00
C THR A 195 11.41 -21.99 -5.21
N LEU A 196 11.32 -21.97 -3.87
CA LEU A 196 12.42 -21.56 -3.01
C LEU A 196 13.58 -22.56 -3.06
N ARG A 197 13.32 -23.87 -2.98
CA ARG A 197 14.37 -24.88 -3.04
C ARG A 197 15.07 -24.92 -4.39
N GLU A 198 14.34 -24.75 -5.49
CA GLU A 198 14.86 -24.74 -6.87
C GLU A 198 15.59 -23.44 -7.23
N ALA A 199 15.45 -22.36 -6.47
CA ALA A 199 16.14 -21.10 -6.72
C ALA A 199 17.67 -21.28 -6.70
N SER A 200 18.35 -20.61 -7.62
CA SER A 200 19.81 -20.59 -7.74
C SER A 200 20.35 -19.17 -7.84
N GLY A 201 21.62 -18.95 -7.52
CA GLY A 201 22.28 -17.67 -7.74
C GLY A 201 22.10 -17.17 -9.18
N ALA A 202 22.19 -18.07 -10.17
CA ALA A 202 21.98 -17.73 -11.58
C ALA A 202 20.56 -17.25 -11.87
N SER A 203 19.52 -17.89 -11.31
CA SER A 203 18.13 -17.48 -11.50
C SER A 203 17.85 -16.13 -10.83
N LEU A 204 18.43 -15.87 -9.66
CA LEU A 204 18.31 -14.60 -8.95
C LEU A 204 19.09 -13.49 -9.66
N LYS A 205 20.29 -13.78 -10.19
CA LYS A 205 21.07 -12.82 -11.01
C LYS A 205 20.28 -12.39 -12.26
N ALA A 206 19.65 -13.33 -12.95
CA ALA A 206 18.81 -13.02 -14.10
C ALA A 206 17.61 -12.13 -13.72
N LEU A 207 16.96 -12.40 -12.58
CA LEU A 207 15.86 -11.57 -12.08
C LEU A 207 16.36 -10.16 -11.73
N ALA A 208 17.44 -10.05 -10.96
CA ALA A 208 18.01 -8.77 -10.54
C ALA A 208 18.47 -7.93 -11.74
N SER A 209 19.19 -8.52 -12.69
CA SER A 209 19.66 -7.85 -13.90
C SER A 209 18.54 -7.32 -14.79
N ARG A 210 17.35 -7.88 -14.69
CA ARG A 210 16.17 -7.44 -15.42
C ARG A 210 15.42 -6.30 -14.69
N TRP A 211 15.29 -6.40 -13.37
CA TRP A 211 14.37 -5.56 -12.61
C TRP A 211 15.03 -4.51 -11.74
N LEU A 212 16.22 -4.81 -11.16
CA LEU A 212 16.94 -3.90 -10.28
C LEU A 212 17.96 -3.06 -11.06
N ILE A 213 17.46 -2.23 -11.96
CA ILE A 213 18.22 -1.38 -12.87
C ILE A 213 17.79 0.09 -12.72
N PRO A 214 18.69 1.07 -12.95
CA PRO A 214 18.42 2.48 -12.67
C PRO A 214 17.24 3.03 -13.48
N ASN A 215 17.11 2.64 -14.75
CA ASN A 215 15.99 3.08 -15.60
C ASN A 215 14.64 2.37 -15.30
N ASN A 216 14.59 1.56 -14.26
CA ASN A 216 13.37 1.00 -13.65
C ASN A 216 13.22 1.42 -12.18
N ALA A 217 13.98 2.43 -11.74
CA ALA A 217 14.07 2.82 -10.34
C ALA A 217 13.89 4.33 -10.15
N ALA A 218 13.57 4.72 -8.92
CA ALA A 218 13.68 6.09 -8.44
C ALA A 218 14.43 6.15 -7.11
N LEU A 219 15.28 7.17 -6.98
CA LEU A 219 15.78 7.66 -5.71
C LEU A 219 14.81 8.71 -5.18
N LEU A 220 14.36 8.51 -3.96
CA LEU A 220 13.41 9.37 -3.27
C LEU A 220 14.07 9.95 -2.02
N MET A 221 13.87 11.24 -1.76
CA MET A 221 14.37 11.90 -0.57
C MET A 221 13.35 12.91 -0.04
N ALA A 222 13.12 12.90 1.27
CA ALA A 222 12.27 13.87 1.97
C ALA A 222 12.87 14.21 3.33
N GLY A 223 12.93 15.48 3.71
CA GLY A 223 13.50 15.92 4.99
C GLY A 223 14.33 17.19 4.88
N ASP A 224 15.14 17.47 5.89
CA ASP A 224 15.97 18.67 5.91
C ASP A 224 17.27 18.49 5.12
N PHE A 225 17.31 19.03 3.92
CA PHE A 225 18.50 19.09 3.06
C PHE A 225 18.39 20.21 2.03
N ASP A 226 19.55 20.68 1.56
CA ASP A 226 19.61 21.63 0.42
C ASP A 226 19.71 20.85 -0.90
N PRO A 227 18.74 20.96 -1.81
CA PRO A 227 18.79 20.30 -3.13
C PRO A 227 20.01 20.66 -3.96
N ARG A 228 20.61 21.85 -3.75
CA ARG A 228 21.82 22.29 -4.47
C ARG A 228 23.04 21.48 -4.02
N VAL A 229 23.06 21.05 -2.74
CA VAL A 229 24.11 20.18 -2.19
C VAL A 229 23.83 18.73 -2.57
N ALA A 230 22.59 18.28 -2.46
CA ALA A 230 22.19 16.88 -2.72
C ALA A 230 22.40 16.46 -4.17
N LYS A 231 22.04 17.31 -5.17
CA LYS A 231 22.12 16.94 -6.59
C LYS A 231 23.49 16.46 -7.07
N PRO A 232 24.62 17.17 -6.82
CA PRO A 232 25.93 16.68 -7.21
C PRO A 232 26.33 15.39 -6.48
N LEU A 233 26.00 15.23 -5.21
CA LEU A 233 26.25 14.00 -4.44
C LEU A 233 25.49 12.81 -5.03
N ILE A 234 24.20 12.98 -5.34
CA ILE A 234 23.38 11.97 -6.02
C ILE A 234 24.01 11.57 -7.36
N SER A 235 24.38 12.55 -8.18
CA SER A 235 24.98 12.27 -9.48
C SER A 235 26.28 11.47 -9.35
N ALA A 236 27.14 11.81 -8.39
CA ALA A 236 28.38 11.10 -8.13
C ALA A 236 28.13 9.66 -7.61
N ALA A 237 27.25 9.51 -6.61
CA ALA A 237 26.98 8.23 -5.98
C ALA A 237 26.40 7.18 -6.97
N PHE A 238 25.56 7.60 -7.91
CA PHE A 238 24.86 6.69 -8.82
C PHE A 238 25.43 6.68 -10.28
N ALA A 239 26.53 7.40 -10.56
CA ALA A 239 27.11 7.49 -11.90
C ALA A 239 27.54 6.13 -12.50
N SER A 240 28.03 5.21 -11.66
CA SER A 240 28.52 3.89 -12.10
C SER A 240 27.41 2.89 -12.39
N TRP A 241 26.16 3.15 -11.93
CA TRP A 241 25.05 2.23 -12.09
C TRP A 241 24.52 2.27 -13.53
N LYS A 242 24.72 1.15 -14.25
CA LYS A 242 24.46 1.08 -15.69
C LYS A 242 23.01 0.75 -15.99
N LYS A 243 22.37 1.52 -16.89
CA LYS A 243 21.06 1.20 -17.43
C LYS A 243 21.08 -0.11 -18.24
N ALA A 244 19.93 -0.78 -18.28
CA ALA A 244 19.71 -1.96 -19.09
C ALA A 244 18.43 -1.82 -19.93
N GLU A 245 18.02 -2.92 -20.59
CA GLU A 245 16.76 -2.89 -21.34
C GLU A 245 15.56 -2.71 -20.39
N ASP A 246 14.63 -1.83 -20.79
CA ASP A 246 13.41 -1.58 -20.01
C ASP A 246 12.59 -2.87 -19.86
N PRO A 247 12.42 -3.40 -18.64
CA PRO A 247 11.68 -4.64 -18.41
C PRO A 247 10.19 -4.53 -18.78
N TRP A 248 9.67 -3.30 -18.89
CA TRP A 248 8.28 -3.04 -19.24
C TRP A 248 7.99 -3.05 -20.74
N LYS A 249 9.00 -3.19 -21.61
CA LYS A 249 8.79 -3.50 -23.03
C LYS A 249 8.05 -4.83 -23.21
N THR A 250 8.28 -5.78 -22.30
CA THR A 250 7.54 -7.05 -22.24
C THR A 250 6.95 -7.17 -20.82
N PRO A 251 5.83 -6.48 -20.55
CA PRO A 251 5.26 -6.47 -19.21
C PRO A 251 4.73 -7.84 -18.82
N PRO A 252 4.66 -8.13 -17.51
CA PRO A 252 3.96 -9.32 -17.03
C PRO A 252 2.52 -9.34 -17.55
N SER A 253 1.99 -10.52 -17.86
CA SER A 253 0.61 -10.67 -18.32
C SER A 253 -0.35 -10.10 -17.28
N ALA A 254 -1.34 -9.34 -17.72
CA ALA A 254 -2.42 -8.86 -16.85
C ALA A 254 -3.12 -10.03 -16.16
N LEU A 255 -3.62 -9.81 -14.94
CA LEU A 255 -4.45 -10.80 -14.27
C LEU A 255 -5.78 -10.92 -15.02
N PRO A 256 -6.29 -12.14 -15.25
CA PRO A 256 -7.60 -12.33 -15.87
C PRO A 256 -8.71 -11.72 -15.00
N LYS A 257 -9.76 -11.24 -15.66
CA LYS A 257 -10.99 -10.73 -15.03
C LYS A 257 -12.07 -11.81 -15.09
N PRO A 258 -12.95 -11.85 -14.10
CA PRO A 258 -12.75 -11.59 -12.66
C PRO A 258 -12.19 -12.84 -11.99
N GLY A 259 -11.50 -12.70 -10.87
CA GLY A 259 -11.12 -13.84 -10.03
C GLY A 259 -12.33 -14.51 -9.38
N VAL A 260 -13.33 -13.72 -9.01
CA VAL A 260 -14.59 -14.18 -8.41
C VAL A 260 -15.63 -14.36 -9.50
N THR A 261 -16.19 -15.57 -9.63
CA THR A 261 -17.19 -15.93 -10.64
C THR A 261 -18.62 -15.97 -10.10
N ARG A 262 -18.79 -15.90 -8.79
CA ARG A 262 -20.07 -15.81 -8.08
C ARG A 262 -19.89 -14.99 -6.80
N PRO A 263 -20.94 -14.31 -6.29
CA PRO A 263 -20.90 -13.70 -4.97
C PRO A 263 -20.49 -14.75 -3.93
N THR A 264 -19.50 -14.44 -3.11
CA THR A 264 -18.93 -15.41 -2.17
C THR A 264 -19.09 -14.88 -0.75
N LEU A 265 -19.63 -15.71 0.13
CA LEU A 265 -19.73 -15.47 1.57
C LEU A 265 -18.64 -16.29 2.26
N MET A 266 -17.85 -15.67 3.13
CA MET A 266 -16.77 -16.35 3.87
C MET A 266 -16.87 -16.07 5.36
N VAL A 267 -16.52 -17.05 6.18
CA VAL A 267 -16.47 -16.91 7.65
C VAL A 267 -15.12 -17.34 8.17
N TYR A 268 -14.53 -16.53 9.05
CA TYR A 268 -13.24 -16.81 9.67
C TYR A 268 -13.38 -16.79 11.21
N PRO A 269 -13.30 -17.95 11.87
CA PRO A 269 -13.14 -18.05 13.31
C PRO A 269 -11.74 -17.59 13.71
N ASP A 270 -11.63 -16.38 14.26
CA ASP A 270 -10.38 -15.71 14.56
C ASP A 270 -10.24 -15.46 16.06
N ALA A 271 -9.25 -16.10 16.67
CA ALA A 271 -9.01 -16.00 18.10
C ALA A 271 -8.60 -14.59 18.58
N THR A 272 -8.15 -13.72 17.68
CA THR A 272 -7.82 -12.32 18.01
C THR A 272 -9.07 -11.44 18.12
N GLN A 273 -10.21 -11.91 17.60
CA GLN A 273 -11.46 -11.16 17.70
C GLN A 273 -12.04 -11.25 19.12
N ARG A 274 -12.47 -10.10 19.63
CA ARG A 274 -13.14 -10.03 20.93
C ARG A 274 -14.48 -10.77 20.87
N LYS A 275 -14.75 -11.60 21.86
CA LYS A 275 -16.04 -12.30 22.01
C LYS A 275 -17.22 -11.30 22.04
N GLY A 276 -18.28 -11.62 21.31
CA GLY A 276 -19.46 -10.76 21.15
C GLY A 276 -19.29 -9.66 20.09
N TYR A 277 -18.15 -9.60 19.40
CA TYR A 277 -17.88 -8.66 18.30
C TYR A 277 -17.52 -9.41 17.02
N ALA A 278 -17.78 -8.80 15.88
CA ALA A 278 -17.33 -9.30 14.59
C ALA A 278 -16.90 -8.16 13.66
N SER A 279 -15.90 -8.43 12.83
CA SER A 279 -15.51 -7.55 11.73
C SER A 279 -16.17 -8.05 10.45
N LEU A 280 -16.87 -7.17 9.74
CA LEU A 280 -17.45 -7.42 8.43
C LEU A 280 -16.58 -6.75 7.38
N GLU A 281 -16.35 -7.42 6.26
CA GLU A 281 -15.62 -6.86 5.13
C GLU A 281 -16.27 -7.27 3.81
N MET A 282 -16.36 -6.30 2.88
CA MET A 282 -16.68 -6.54 1.48
C MET A 282 -15.47 -6.19 0.65
N ARG A 283 -14.98 -7.14 -0.17
CA ARG A 283 -13.80 -6.97 -1.02
C ARG A 283 -14.11 -7.32 -2.47
N TYR A 284 -13.55 -6.55 -3.41
CA TYR A 284 -13.68 -6.81 -4.85
C TYR A 284 -12.58 -6.12 -5.67
N ARG A 285 -12.46 -6.52 -6.93
CA ARG A 285 -11.48 -5.94 -7.87
C ARG A 285 -11.73 -4.45 -8.07
N GLY A 286 -10.65 -3.67 -8.04
CA GLY A 286 -10.61 -2.27 -8.41
C GLY A 286 -10.00 -2.04 -9.80
N PRO A 287 -10.09 -0.81 -10.34
CA PRO A 287 -9.33 -0.41 -11.52
C PRO A 287 -7.84 -0.40 -11.21
N ASP A 288 -7.04 -0.95 -12.11
CA ASP A 288 -5.60 -0.94 -12.00
C ASP A 288 -5.02 0.46 -12.34
N ILE A 289 -3.79 0.74 -11.89
CA ILE A 289 -3.05 1.93 -12.29
C ILE A 289 -2.96 1.96 -13.82
N GLY A 290 -3.27 3.12 -14.41
CA GLY A 290 -3.39 3.27 -15.87
C GLY A 290 -4.79 3.03 -16.44
N SER A 291 -5.73 2.50 -15.64
CA SER A 291 -7.13 2.44 -16.04
C SER A 291 -7.74 3.85 -16.15
N PRO A 292 -8.63 4.11 -17.12
CA PRO A 292 -9.37 5.37 -17.19
C PRO A 292 -10.21 5.69 -15.93
N ARG A 293 -10.53 4.68 -15.13
CA ARG A 293 -11.31 4.82 -13.88
C ARG A 293 -10.45 4.91 -12.62
N PHE A 294 -9.14 4.87 -12.76
CA PHE A 294 -8.23 4.90 -11.61
C PHE A 294 -8.40 6.15 -10.72
N ALA A 295 -8.40 7.34 -11.33
CA ALA A 295 -8.57 8.58 -10.59
C ALA A 295 -9.95 8.65 -9.90
N ALA A 296 -11.00 8.18 -10.57
CA ALA A 296 -12.36 8.13 -10.01
C ALA A 296 -12.43 7.19 -8.80
N ALA A 297 -11.74 6.04 -8.85
CA ALA A 297 -11.66 5.10 -7.73
C ALA A 297 -10.97 5.71 -6.49
N ARG A 298 -9.88 6.45 -6.70
CA ARG A 298 -9.19 7.15 -5.61
C ARG A 298 -10.08 8.20 -4.95
N LEU A 299 -10.71 9.05 -5.76
CA LEU A 299 -11.59 10.10 -5.25
C LEU A 299 -12.81 9.51 -4.53
N TRP A 300 -13.39 8.44 -5.07
CA TRP A 300 -14.50 7.72 -4.44
C TRP A 300 -14.10 7.14 -3.08
N ALA A 301 -12.94 6.49 -2.98
CA ALA A 301 -12.47 5.94 -1.71
C ALA A 301 -12.26 7.03 -0.65
N GLU A 302 -11.70 8.18 -1.06
CA GLU A 302 -11.51 9.34 -0.18
C GLU A 302 -12.84 9.89 0.34
N MET A 303 -13.82 10.10 -0.55
CA MET A 303 -15.14 10.60 -0.14
C MET A 303 -15.85 9.65 0.84
N LEU A 304 -15.71 8.33 0.66
CA LEU A 304 -16.35 7.36 1.54
C LEU A 304 -15.62 7.13 2.86
N SER A 305 -14.34 7.45 2.94
CA SER A 305 -13.54 7.32 4.17
C SER A 305 -13.88 8.37 5.22
N GLN A 306 -14.63 9.41 4.85
CA GLN A 306 -15.05 10.45 5.78
C GLN A 306 -16.05 9.88 6.80
N SER A 307 -15.84 10.23 8.09
CA SER A 307 -16.65 9.69 9.20
C SER A 307 -18.14 10.08 9.13
N ASP A 308 -18.45 11.18 8.46
CA ASP A 308 -19.80 11.68 8.23
C ASP A 308 -20.35 11.34 6.85
N SER A 309 -19.66 10.46 6.09
CA SER A 309 -20.10 10.02 4.76
C SER A 309 -21.50 9.43 4.79
N ARG A 310 -22.18 9.50 3.64
CA ARG A 310 -23.52 8.93 3.49
C ARG A 310 -23.54 7.43 3.78
N LEU A 311 -22.51 6.70 3.38
CA LEU A 311 -22.34 5.28 3.70
C LEU A 311 -22.24 5.04 5.21
N ALA A 312 -21.45 5.85 5.93
CA ALA A 312 -21.32 5.74 7.38
C ALA A 312 -22.67 5.93 8.07
N LYS A 313 -23.43 6.95 7.66
CA LYS A 313 -24.79 7.22 8.17
C LYS A 313 -25.78 6.09 7.83
N ALA A 314 -25.71 5.54 6.62
CA ALA A 314 -26.58 4.45 6.20
C ALA A 314 -26.31 3.17 7.01
N LEU A 315 -25.05 2.81 7.21
CA LEU A 315 -24.65 1.66 8.04
C LEU A 315 -25.07 1.86 9.52
N ALA A 316 -24.83 3.03 10.09
CA ALA A 316 -25.23 3.33 11.46
C ALA A 316 -26.75 3.25 11.68
N LYS A 317 -27.55 3.63 10.67
CA LYS A 317 -29.02 3.57 10.73
C LYS A 317 -29.59 2.17 10.57
N ALA A 318 -28.99 1.38 9.68
CA ALA A 318 -29.60 0.13 9.22
C ALA A 318 -29.05 -1.13 9.90
N MET A 319 -27.89 -1.03 10.55
CA MET A 319 -27.38 -2.14 11.37
C MET A 319 -28.25 -2.29 12.65
N PRO A 320 -28.40 -3.54 13.19
CA PRO A 320 -29.26 -3.79 14.34
C PRO A 320 -29.00 -2.81 15.50
N LYS A 321 -30.07 -2.28 16.12
CA LYS A 321 -30.04 -1.15 17.07
C LYS A 321 -29.07 -1.27 18.26
N ASN A 322 -28.58 -2.47 18.56
CA ASN A 322 -27.58 -2.71 19.62
C ASN A 322 -26.20 -3.07 19.07
N SER A 323 -26.01 -3.07 17.76
CA SER A 323 -24.71 -3.23 17.13
C SER A 323 -24.15 -1.83 16.85
N ALA A 324 -23.45 -1.23 17.82
CA ALA A 324 -22.66 -0.02 17.53
C ALA A 324 -21.64 -0.38 16.44
N SER A 325 -21.93 0.01 15.22
CA SER A 325 -20.94 -0.16 14.13
C SER A 325 -19.85 0.89 14.33
N SER A 326 -18.60 0.48 14.20
CA SER A 326 -17.52 1.44 14.02
C SER A 326 -17.72 2.19 12.69
N THR A 327 -17.17 3.40 12.60
CA THR A 327 -17.08 4.11 11.31
C THR A 327 -16.53 3.16 10.24
N PRO A 328 -17.20 3.00 9.08
CA PRO A 328 -16.71 2.11 8.04
C PRO A 328 -15.34 2.58 7.55
N LYS A 329 -14.44 1.62 7.36
CA LYS A 329 -13.14 1.86 6.74
C LYS A 329 -13.25 1.49 5.27
N VAL A 330 -12.87 2.42 4.41
CA VAL A 330 -12.78 2.20 2.97
C VAL A 330 -11.31 2.20 2.59
N ARG A 331 -10.86 1.14 1.94
CA ARG A 331 -9.49 1.01 1.46
C ARG A 331 -9.49 0.73 -0.02
N TYR A 332 -8.75 1.52 -0.78
CA TYR A 332 -8.41 1.22 -2.16
C TYR A 332 -6.93 0.91 -2.26
N GLN A 333 -6.61 -0.35 -2.49
CA GLN A 333 -5.24 -0.79 -2.75
C GLN A 333 -4.98 -0.69 -4.24
N ALA A 334 -4.38 0.42 -4.64
CA ALA A 334 -4.00 0.69 -6.02
C ALA A 334 -2.75 -0.10 -6.39
N MET A 335 -2.79 -0.83 -7.51
CA MET A 335 -1.67 -1.60 -8.05
C MET A 335 -1.70 -1.56 -9.58
N ARG A 336 -0.60 -1.94 -10.24
CA ARG A 336 -0.55 -2.00 -11.71
C ARG A 336 -1.47 -3.07 -12.31
N SER A 337 -1.64 -4.20 -11.62
CA SER A 337 -2.37 -5.33 -12.18
C SER A 337 -3.26 -6.09 -11.19
N ALA A 338 -3.28 -5.68 -9.92
CA ALA A 338 -3.98 -6.42 -8.88
C ALA A 338 -4.72 -5.52 -7.88
N SER A 339 -5.23 -4.38 -8.34
CA SER A 339 -5.96 -3.44 -7.48
C SER A 339 -7.24 -4.03 -6.92
N TRP A 340 -7.57 -3.67 -5.69
CA TRP A 340 -8.78 -4.11 -5.01
C TRP A 340 -9.30 -3.05 -4.05
N PHE A 341 -10.59 -3.18 -3.71
CA PHE A 341 -11.25 -2.38 -2.68
C PHE A 341 -11.61 -3.25 -1.49
N SER A 342 -11.60 -2.67 -0.30
CA SER A 342 -12.34 -3.20 0.84
C SER A 342 -13.16 -2.11 1.51
N LEU A 343 -14.34 -2.52 1.96
CA LEU A 343 -15.20 -1.77 2.87
C LEU A 343 -15.38 -2.62 4.11
N SER A 344 -15.01 -2.15 5.27
CA SER A 344 -15.08 -2.92 6.50
C SER A 344 -15.70 -2.12 7.64
N THR A 345 -16.35 -2.82 8.57
CA THR A 345 -16.89 -2.25 9.80
C THR A 345 -16.88 -3.31 10.90
N THR A 346 -16.87 -2.88 12.14
CA THR A 346 -17.01 -3.79 13.30
C THR A 346 -18.41 -3.65 13.89
N ILE A 347 -19.02 -4.78 14.23
CA ILE A 347 -20.36 -4.86 14.81
C ILE A 347 -20.36 -5.63 16.13
N VAL A 348 -21.35 -5.37 16.97
CA VAL A 348 -21.66 -6.18 18.16
C VAL A 348 -22.60 -7.31 17.75
N ILE A 349 -22.19 -8.55 17.98
CA ILE A 349 -22.98 -9.75 17.62
C ILE A 349 -23.54 -10.50 18.84
N GLY A 350 -23.10 -10.17 20.04
CA GLY A 350 -23.48 -10.89 21.26
C GLY A 350 -24.98 -10.96 21.53
N THR A 351 -25.76 -10.00 21.02
CA THR A 351 -27.22 -9.95 21.12
C THR A 351 -27.96 -10.43 19.87
N LEU A 352 -27.24 -10.79 18.80
CA LEU A 352 -27.84 -11.21 17.54
C LEU A 352 -28.23 -12.69 17.58
N ALA A 353 -29.47 -12.97 17.22
CA ALA A 353 -29.93 -14.34 17.05
C ALA A 353 -29.16 -15.07 15.94
N ASN A 354 -28.88 -14.34 14.83
CA ASN A 354 -28.19 -14.85 13.67
C ASN A 354 -27.18 -13.82 13.11
N PRO A 355 -25.88 -13.94 13.40
CA PRO A 355 -24.86 -13.04 12.83
C PRO A 355 -24.75 -13.11 11.30
N ALA A 356 -25.15 -14.21 10.65
CA ALA A 356 -25.15 -14.30 9.19
C ALA A 356 -26.13 -13.30 8.54
N ASP A 357 -27.27 -13.00 9.20
CA ASP A 357 -28.22 -11.98 8.72
C ASP A 357 -27.57 -10.58 8.71
N ALA A 358 -26.70 -10.29 9.66
CA ALA A 358 -25.98 -9.02 9.71
C ALA A 358 -25.00 -8.88 8.53
N VAL A 359 -24.39 -9.97 8.07
CA VAL A 359 -23.54 -9.99 6.86
C VAL A 359 -24.38 -9.69 5.63
N LEU A 360 -25.55 -10.31 5.50
CA LEU A 360 -26.45 -10.07 4.38
C LEU A 360 -27.01 -8.63 4.40
N ALA A 361 -27.36 -8.12 5.57
CA ALA A 361 -27.78 -6.73 5.74
C ALA A 361 -26.66 -5.75 5.35
N PHE A 362 -25.43 -6.01 5.79
CA PHE A 362 -24.27 -5.21 5.41
C PHE A 362 -24.08 -5.20 3.87
N LYS A 363 -24.14 -6.38 3.23
CA LYS A 363 -24.07 -6.50 1.78
C LYS A 363 -25.18 -5.69 1.09
N GLU A 364 -26.41 -5.79 1.55
CA GLU A 364 -27.54 -5.09 0.96
C GLU A 364 -27.42 -3.58 1.11
N ILE A 365 -27.00 -3.11 2.28
CA ILE A 365 -26.78 -1.66 2.51
C ILE A 365 -25.68 -1.15 1.58
N VAL A 366 -24.53 -1.80 1.56
CA VAL A 366 -23.38 -1.33 0.80
C VAL A 366 -23.66 -1.43 -0.69
N ARG A 367 -23.98 -2.63 -1.20
CA ARG A 367 -24.10 -2.88 -2.63
C ARG A 367 -25.50 -2.57 -3.17
N GLY A 368 -26.53 -3.10 -2.52
CA GLY A 368 -27.91 -2.98 -2.99
C GLY A 368 -28.45 -1.56 -2.88
N THR A 369 -28.04 -0.82 -1.88
CA THR A 369 -28.58 0.53 -1.62
C THR A 369 -27.57 1.60 -2.03
N GLU A 370 -26.40 1.67 -1.38
CA GLU A 370 -25.50 2.82 -1.51
C GLU A 370 -24.73 2.81 -2.84
N MET A 371 -24.15 1.69 -3.25
CA MET A 371 -23.45 1.62 -4.56
C MET A 371 -24.43 1.74 -5.72
N TYR A 372 -25.62 1.19 -5.60
CA TYR A 372 -26.68 1.36 -6.60
C TYR A 372 -27.09 2.82 -6.71
N ALA A 373 -27.24 3.53 -5.58
CA ALA A 373 -27.53 4.96 -5.58
C ALA A 373 -26.40 5.78 -6.21
N MET A 374 -25.14 5.45 -5.93
CA MET A 374 -23.99 6.11 -6.57
C MET A 374 -23.98 5.96 -8.09
N LYS A 375 -24.36 4.77 -8.61
CA LYS A 375 -24.47 4.50 -10.04
C LYS A 375 -25.60 5.31 -10.70
N THR A 376 -26.73 5.45 -10.03
CA THR A 376 -27.96 5.98 -10.62
C THR A 376 -28.21 7.46 -10.35
N ASN A 377 -27.54 8.03 -9.36
CA ASN A 377 -27.73 9.42 -8.93
C ASN A 377 -26.41 10.21 -9.00
N PRO A 378 -26.20 11.06 -10.03
CA PRO A 378 -25.02 11.95 -10.10
C PRO A 378 -24.90 12.93 -8.92
N GLY A 379 -25.98 13.21 -8.21
CA GLY A 379 -26.01 14.04 -7.00
C GLY A 379 -25.87 13.24 -5.69
N TYR A 380 -25.38 11.99 -5.76
CA TYR A 380 -25.16 11.18 -4.55
C TYR A 380 -24.18 11.86 -3.59
N PHE A 381 -23.07 12.37 -4.11
CA PHE A 381 -22.14 13.21 -3.36
C PHE A 381 -22.45 14.69 -3.62
N SER A 382 -22.37 15.50 -2.60
CA SER A 382 -22.53 16.95 -2.67
C SER A 382 -21.29 17.63 -3.26
N GLU A 383 -21.43 18.83 -3.78
CA GLU A 383 -20.32 19.65 -4.27
C GLU A 383 -19.25 19.90 -3.21
N ILE A 384 -19.63 19.98 -1.92
CA ILE A 384 -18.69 20.18 -0.83
C ILE A 384 -17.86 18.91 -0.56
N GLU A 385 -18.48 17.72 -0.63
CA GLU A 385 -17.76 16.44 -0.52
C GLU A 385 -16.74 16.29 -1.65
N TYR A 386 -17.11 16.62 -2.89
CA TYR A 386 -16.18 16.65 -4.03
C TYR A 386 -15.03 17.63 -3.79
N LYS A 387 -15.33 18.85 -3.35
CA LYS A 387 -14.32 19.87 -3.12
C LYS A 387 -13.33 19.43 -2.04
N ASN A 388 -13.82 18.95 -0.92
CA ASN A 388 -12.98 18.53 0.20
C ASN A 388 -12.13 17.32 -0.17
N ALA A 389 -12.72 16.32 -0.82
CA ALA A 389 -11.97 15.14 -1.24
C ALA A 389 -10.92 15.44 -2.33
N LYS A 390 -11.18 16.38 -3.24
CA LYS A 390 -10.16 16.81 -4.20
C LYS A 390 -9.02 17.55 -3.53
N ALA A 391 -9.32 18.41 -2.55
CA ALA A 391 -8.31 19.17 -1.82
C ALA A 391 -7.31 18.26 -1.09
N SER A 392 -7.75 17.13 -0.52
CA SER A 392 -6.85 16.18 0.17
C SER A 392 -5.76 15.59 -0.73
N PHE A 393 -5.93 15.63 -2.06
CA PHE A 393 -4.90 15.18 -3.02
C PHE A 393 -3.95 16.29 -3.46
N GLU A 394 -4.24 17.54 -3.14
CA GLU A 394 -3.46 18.70 -3.60
C GLU A 394 -2.31 19.04 -2.67
N GLU A 395 -2.43 18.68 -1.42
CA GLU A 395 -1.41 18.92 -0.41
C GLU A 395 -0.58 17.65 -0.19
N PRO A 396 0.76 17.71 -0.35
CA PRO A 396 1.62 16.65 0.13
C PRO A 396 1.41 16.46 1.64
N PRO A 397 1.64 15.24 2.18
CA PRO A 397 1.60 15.03 3.62
C PRO A 397 2.50 16.04 4.34
N GLY A 398 2.02 16.55 5.47
CA GLY A 398 2.58 17.71 6.16
C GLY A 398 4.09 17.66 6.38
N HIS A 399 4.66 18.87 6.48
CA HIS A 399 6.10 19.15 6.58
C HIS A 399 6.81 18.50 7.78
N GLU A 400 6.08 17.87 8.70
CA GLU A 400 6.58 17.39 9.98
C GLU A 400 7.04 15.91 9.96
N ASN A 401 6.75 15.15 8.88
CA ASN A 401 7.06 13.73 8.83
C ASN A 401 7.70 13.31 7.51
N SER A 402 9.03 13.22 7.51
CA SER A 402 9.84 12.84 6.35
C SER A 402 9.50 11.44 5.81
N GLN A 403 9.12 10.50 6.67
CA GLN A 403 8.76 9.12 6.28
C GLN A 403 7.43 9.09 5.52
N LEU A 404 6.41 9.85 5.98
CA LEU A 404 5.14 9.98 5.26
C LEU A 404 5.34 10.68 3.92
N ALA A 405 6.18 11.72 3.89
CA ALA A 405 6.52 12.41 2.66
C ALA A 405 7.25 11.48 1.66
N LEU A 406 8.18 10.66 2.13
CA LEU A 406 8.85 9.67 1.27
C LEU A 406 7.87 8.63 0.72
N SER A 407 6.99 8.09 1.56
CA SER A 407 5.95 7.14 1.14
C SER A 407 5.02 7.77 0.08
N PHE A 408 4.65 9.03 0.26
CA PHE A 408 3.89 9.80 -0.73
C PHE A 408 4.63 9.96 -2.07
N LEU A 409 5.94 10.27 -2.04
CA LEU A 409 6.78 10.34 -3.24
C LEU A 409 6.83 8.98 -3.96
N MET A 410 6.98 7.90 -3.20
CA MET A 410 7.01 6.54 -3.72
C MET A 410 5.72 6.19 -4.45
N ASP A 411 4.57 6.38 -3.82
CA ASP A 411 3.27 6.12 -4.42
C ASP A 411 3.04 7.01 -5.66
N SER A 412 3.41 8.29 -5.59
CA SER A 412 3.30 9.22 -6.71
C SER A 412 4.15 8.79 -7.92
N TRP A 413 5.39 8.35 -7.68
CA TRP A 413 6.26 7.85 -8.74
C TRP A 413 5.77 6.55 -9.37
N LEU A 414 5.25 5.63 -8.57
CA LEU A 414 4.66 4.38 -9.06
C LEU A 414 3.47 4.63 -9.99
N LEU A 415 2.71 5.70 -9.74
CA LEU A 415 1.56 6.08 -10.54
C LEU A 415 1.93 6.63 -11.93
N GLY A 416 3.00 7.41 -12.04
CA GLY A 416 3.28 8.14 -13.28
C GLY A 416 4.73 8.55 -13.50
N GLY A 417 5.71 7.91 -12.81
CA GLY A 417 7.12 8.28 -12.89
C GLY A 417 7.39 9.66 -12.27
N SER A 418 8.40 10.36 -12.72
CA SER A 418 8.79 11.67 -12.21
C SER A 418 7.69 12.75 -12.29
N LYS A 419 6.67 12.55 -13.12
CA LYS A 419 5.49 13.43 -13.27
C LYS A 419 4.23 12.89 -12.58
N GLY A 420 4.35 11.80 -11.81
CA GLY A 420 3.20 11.09 -11.26
C GLY A 420 2.32 11.95 -10.35
N PHE A 421 2.93 12.79 -9.53
CA PHE A 421 2.22 13.70 -8.64
C PHE A 421 1.36 14.72 -9.41
N GLU A 422 1.97 15.47 -10.33
CA GLU A 422 1.26 16.48 -11.13
C GLU A 422 0.15 15.87 -11.98
N THR A 423 0.46 14.74 -12.63
CA THR A 423 -0.51 14.01 -13.45
C THR A 423 -1.66 13.47 -12.60
N GLY A 424 -1.38 12.97 -11.41
CA GLY A 424 -2.36 12.48 -10.46
C GLY A 424 -3.32 13.59 -10.01
N ILE A 425 -2.80 14.75 -9.59
CA ILE A 425 -3.61 15.91 -9.19
C ILE A 425 -4.48 16.39 -10.37
N LYS A 426 -3.88 16.55 -11.55
CA LYS A 426 -4.60 17.01 -12.74
C LYS A 426 -5.78 16.07 -13.08
N SER A 427 -5.55 14.77 -12.98
CA SER A 427 -6.58 13.77 -13.23
C SER A 427 -7.72 13.82 -12.22
N ILE A 428 -7.41 14.00 -10.92
CA ILE A 428 -8.41 14.15 -9.85
C ILE A 428 -9.21 15.45 -10.02
N ARG A 429 -8.55 16.56 -10.31
CA ARG A 429 -9.22 17.87 -10.54
C ARG A 429 -10.23 17.82 -11.68
N ALA A 430 -9.93 17.12 -12.75
CA ALA A 430 -10.76 17.00 -13.94
C ALA A 430 -12.03 16.15 -13.73
N LEU A 431 -12.11 15.35 -12.65
CA LEU A 431 -13.25 14.45 -12.40
C LEU A 431 -14.56 15.21 -12.18
N THR A 432 -15.60 14.65 -12.72
CA THR A 432 -17.00 15.09 -12.58
C THR A 432 -17.85 14.02 -11.84
N SER A 433 -19.05 14.35 -11.46
CA SER A 433 -20.00 13.37 -10.88
C SER A 433 -20.30 12.23 -11.85
N LYS A 434 -20.29 12.49 -13.18
CA LYS A 434 -20.49 11.47 -14.21
C LYS A 434 -19.36 10.43 -14.20
N ASP A 435 -18.12 10.82 -13.90
CA ASP A 435 -17.00 9.88 -13.81
C ASP A 435 -17.16 8.94 -12.63
N ILE A 436 -17.69 9.43 -11.50
CA ILE A 436 -17.99 8.60 -10.33
C ILE A 436 -19.16 7.65 -10.61
N THR A 437 -20.24 8.09 -11.26
CA THR A 437 -21.35 7.21 -11.63
C THR A 437 -20.90 6.13 -12.62
N SER A 438 -20.05 6.47 -13.58
CA SER A 438 -19.48 5.50 -14.53
C SER A 438 -18.57 4.50 -13.84
N PHE A 439 -17.73 4.96 -12.91
CA PHE A 439 -16.90 4.08 -12.07
C PHE A 439 -17.77 3.13 -11.25
N ALA A 440 -18.81 3.66 -10.58
CA ALA A 440 -19.73 2.84 -9.79
C ALA A 440 -20.41 1.75 -10.64
N ASP A 441 -20.86 2.08 -11.85
CA ASP A 441 -21.43 1.07 -12.76
C ASP A 441 -20.42 0.00 -13.19
N GLU A 442 -19.24 0.43 -13.64
CA GLU A 442 -18.25 -0.46 -14.25
C GLU A 442 -17.54 -1.37 -13.24
N TYR A 443 -17.25 -0.86 -12.05
CA TYR A 443 -16.41 -1.56 -11.05
C TYR A 443 -17.17 -2.00 -9.81
N LEU A 444 -18.12 -1.20 -9.30
CA LEU A 444 -18.83 -1.56 -8.08
C LEU A 444 -20.04 -2.47 -8.37
N MET A 445 -20.73 -2.26 -9.49
CA MET A 445 -21.94 -3.01 -9.80
C MET A 445 -21.68 -4.23 -10.70
N LYS A 446 -20.73 -4.16 -11.64
CA LYS A 446 -20.43 -5.28 -12.55
C LYS A 446 -19.45 -6.30 -12.00
N ASN A 447 -18.57 -5.91 -11.07
CA ASN A 447 -17.70 -6.87 -10.40
C ASN A 447 -18.44 -7.61 -9.28
N LEU A 448 -18.02 -8.85 -9.05
CA LEU A 448 -18.55 -9.67 -7.96
C LEU A 448 -17.68 -9.50 -6.72
N GLU A 449 -18.33 -9.54 -5.57
CA GLU A 449 -17.73 -9.32 -4.26
C GLU A 449 -17.45 -10.62 -3.52
N ILE A 450 -16.49 -10.54 -2.60
CA ILE A 450 -16.34 -11.43 -1.45
C ILE A 450 -16.88 -10.66 -0.24
N VAL A 451 -17.82 -11.24 0.50
CA VAL A 451 -18.26 -10.69 1.78
C VAL A 451 -17.85 -11.65 2.88
N SER A 452 -17.12 -11.15 3.86
CA SER A 452 -16.58 -11.98 4.93
C SER A 452 -16.94 -11.44 6.30
N ILE A 453 -16.96 -12.37 7.26
CA ILE A 453 -17.11 -12.09 8.69
C ILE A 453 -15.98 -12.77 9.45
N ARG A 454 -15.30 -11.99 10.31
CA ARG A 454 -14.33 -12.49 11.30
C ARG A 454 -14.94 -12.39 12.68
N LEU A 455 -14.94 -13.44 13.44
CA LEU A 455 -15.52 -13.48 14.79
C LEU A 455 -14.76 -14.46 15.68
N ASN A 456 -14.95 -14.34 16.99
CA ASN A 456 -14.32 -15.24 17.95
C ASN A 456 -14.73 -16.71 17.69
N PRO A 457 -13.82 -17.70 17.83
CA PRO A 457 -14.13 -19.11 17.60
C PRO A 457 -15.29 -19.68 18.44
N GLU A 458 -15.47 -19.19 19.68
CA GLU A 458 -16.59 -19.61 20.52
C GLU A 458 -17.93 -19.09 19.98
N ASP A 459 -17.97 -17.82 19.52
CA ASP A 459 -19.15 -17.24 18.89
C ASP A 459 -19.49 -17.98 17.59
N TYR A 460 -18.47 -18.34 16.80
CA TYR A 460 -18.65 -19.15 15.60
C TYR A 460 -19.24 -20.54 15.93
N ALA A 461 -18.68 -21.23 16.91
CA ALA A 461 -19.12 -22.58 17.28
C ALA A 461 -20.61 -22.63 17.66
N ILE A 462 -21.08 -21.61 18.41
CA ILE A 462 -22.50 -21.48 18.81
C ILE A 462 -23.38 -21.22 17.57
N LYS A 463 -22.90 -20.49 16.58
CA LYS A 463 -23.69 -20.02 15.42
C LYS A 463 -23.35 -20.73 14.10
N LYS A 464 -22.52 -21.78 14.13
CA LYS A 464 -22.05 -22.51 12.95
C LYS A 464 -23.16 -22.88 11.98
N LYS A 465 -24.28 -23.44 12.49
CA LYS A 465 -25.42 -23.84 11.66
C LYS A 465 -26.03 -22.69 10.84
N ASN A 466 -25.96 -21.46 11.36
CA ASN A 466 -26.46 -20.28 10.67
C ASN A 466 -25.58 -19.97 9.45
N PHE A 467 -24.26 -20.02 9.61
CA PHE A 467 -23.33 -19.81 8.49
C PHE A 467 -23.44 -20.93 7.44
N ASP A 468 -23.52 -22.19 7.90
CA ASP A 468 -23.68 -23.35 7.01
C ASP A 468 -24.96 -23.22 6.15
N SER A 469 -26.07 -22.76 6.73
CA SER A 469 -27.38 -22.64 6.05
C SER A 469 -27.37 -21.57 4.94
N TYR A 470 -26.51 -20.54 5.03
CA TYR A 470 -26.33 -19.52 4.01
C TYR A 470 -25.18 -19.81 3.04
N GLY A 471 -24.51 -20.96 3.19
CA GLY A 471 -23.43 -21.38 2.29
C GLY A 471 -22.14 -20.59 2.47
N PHE A 472 -21.81 -20.17 3.69
CA PHE A 472 -20.53 -19.54 3.98
C PHE A 472 -19.39 -20.55 3.81
N GLU A 473 -18.34 -20.11 3.10
CA GLU A 473 -17.10 -20.86 2.99
C GLU A 473 -16.24 -20.58 4.23
N LEU A 474 -15.85 -21.64 4.95
CA LEU A 474 -15.00 -21.53 6.13
C LEU A 474 -13.54 -21.23 5.71
N ILE A 475 -12.97 -20.15 6.24
CA ILE A 475 -11.54 -19.86 6.13
C ILE A 475 -10.79 -20.65 7.22
N SER A 476 -9.71 -21.32 6.82
CA SER A 476 -8.84 -22.08 7.70
C SER A 476 -7.40 -22.13 7.16
N PRO A 477 -6.40 -22.48 7.97
CA PRO A 477 -5.02 -22.63 7.50
C PRO A 477 -4.86 -23.64 6.36
N GLN A 478 -5.79 -24.61 6.23
CA GLN A 478 -5.73 -25.67 5.23
C GLN A 478 -6.14 -25.18 3.83
N ASN A 479 -6.99 -24.13 3.74
CA ASN A 479 -7.51 -23.64 2.46
C ASN A 479 -7.10 -22.21 2.11
N ALA A 480 -6.49 -21.48 3.03
CA ALA A 480 -6.11 -20.09 2.83
C ALA A 480 -4.98 -19.93 1.81
N PHE A 481 -3.93 -20.73 1.95
CA PHE A 481 -2.69 -20.55 1.19
C PHE A 481 -2.75 -21.22 -0.18
N TRP A 482 -2.15 -20.58 -1.19
CA TRP A 482 -2.13 -21.11 -2.56
C TRP A 482 -1.13 -22.26 -2.75
N TRP A 483 -0.13 -22.36 -1.90
CA TRP A 483 0.91 -23.40 -1.94
C TRP A 483 0.57 -24.68 -1.15
N LYS A 484 -0.58 -24.71 -0.50
CA LYS A 484 -1.11 -25.87 0.24
C LYS A 484 -2.12 -26.68 -0.56
#